data_59d74b6e2d4ef50d808b6bbd0e293985
#
_entry.id   59d74b6e2d4ef50d808b6bbd0e293985
#
_cell.length_a   1.000
_cell.length_b   1.000
_cell.length_c   1.000
_cell.angle_alpha   90.00
_cell.angle_beta   90.00
_cell.angle_gamma   90.00
#
_symmetry.space_group_name_H-M   'P 1'
#
loop_
_entity.id
_entity.type
_entity.pdbx_description
1 polymer ?
#
loop_
_entity_poly.entity_id
_entity_poly.type
_entity_poly.pdbx_seq_one_letter_code
_entity_poly.pdbx_strand_id
1 'polypeptide(L)'
;MLSSLAFAKINLLLRVTGRRKDGYHLLDSLVGFCEFGDRLEISLNRTRDEIIVEGPFGEEIGDTNIIKKTLEKFRKITQWEQPFKIRLEKEIPIGAGLGGGSSDAATTLKLLTKIPNSPSITRVELFEIASKLGA
;
A
#
# COMPACT_ATOMS: atom_id res chain seq x y z
N MET A 1 3.53 0.69 -18.61
CA MET A 1 2.57 0.47 -17.52
C MET A 1 2.96 -0.77 -16.73
N LEU A 2 2.96 -0.66 -15.42
CA LEU A 2 3.17 -1.80 -14.53
C LEU A 2 1.89 -2.11 -13.77
N SER A 3 1.62 -3.38 -13.55
CA SER A 3 0.46 -3.82 -12.77
C SER A 3 0.80 -4.95 -11.82
N SER A 4 0.05 -5.05 -10.74
CA SER A 4 0.18 -6.13 -9.76
C SER A 4 -1.09 -6.28 -8.96
N LEU A 5 -1.30 -7.46 -8.39
CA LEU A 5 -2.35 -7.69 -7.40
C LEU A 5 -1.80 -7.37 -6.01
N ALA A 6 -2.61 -6.68 -5.23
CA ALA A 6 -2.39 -6.46 -3.81
C ALA A 6 -3.25 -7.48 -3.05
N PHE A 7 -2.65 -8.58 -2.63
CA PHE A 7 -3.38 -9.72 -2.08
C PHE A 7 -4.00 -9.44 -0.73
N ALA A 8 -5.22 -9.96 -0.53
CA ALA A 8 -5.86 -10.00 0.78
C ALA A 8 -5.12 -10.97 1.70
N LYS A 9 -5.16 -10.70 3.00
CA LYS A 9 -4.55 -11.53 4.02
C LYS A 9 -5.63 -12.13 4.92
N ILE A 10 -5.39 -13.35 5.42
CA ILE A 10 -6.22 -13.99 6.44
C ILE A 10 -5.33 -14.34 7.63
N ASN A 11 -5.77 -13.97 8.83
CA ASN A 11 -5.14 -14.43 10.05
C ASN A 11 -5.66 -15.83 10.37
N LEU A 12 -4.79 -16.83 10.24
CA LEU A 12 -5.13 -18.21 10.56
C LEU A 12 -5.02 -18.48 12.07
N LEU A 13 -4.16 -17.71 12.73
CA LEU A 13 -4.00 -17.71 14.17
C LEU A 13 -3.59 -16.31 14.59
N LEU A 14 -4.24 -15.76 15.60
CA LEU A 14 -3.89 -14.46 16.17
C LEU A 14 -3.92 -14.56 17.68
N ARG A 15 -2.81 -14.17 18.32
CA ARG A 15 -2.70 -14.15 19.76
C ARG A 15 -1.95 -12.92 20.22
N VAL A 16 -2.50 -12.22 21.22
CA VAL A 16 -1.82 -11.10 21.85
C VAL A 16 -0.86 -11.68 22.91
N THR A 17 0.44 -11.44 22.73
CA THR A 17 1.48 -11.95 23.63
C THR A 17 1.99 -10.94 24.64
N GLY A 18 1.67 -9.67 24.43
CA GLY A 18 2.10 -8.61 25.32
C GLY A 18 1.67 -7.23 24.81
N ARG A 19 2.15 -6.19 25.51
CA ARG A 19 1.88 -4.81 25.16
C ARG A 19 3.18 -4.02 25.08
N ARG A 20 3.37 -3.29 23.98
CA ARG A 20 4.55 -2.43 23.82
C ARG A 20 4.40 -1.17 24.65
N LYS A 21 5.54 -0.51 24.93
CA LYS A 21 5.57 0.75 25.69
C LYS A 21 4.79 1.88 25.05
N ASP A 22 4.64 1.86 23.72
CA ASP A 22 3.85 2.83 22.95
C ASP A 22 2.34 2.55 22.94
N GLY A 23 1.88 1.51 23.65
CA GLY A 23 0.48 1.14 23.75
C GLY A 23 0.04 0.07 22.75
N TYR A 24 0.84 -0.24 21.73
CA TYR A 24 0.52 -1.32 20.79
C TYR A 24 0.71 -2.69 21.43
N HIS A 25 -0.14 -3.64 21.04
CA HIS A 25 -0.02 -5.02 21.49
C HIS A 25 1.02 -5.78 20.68
N LEU A 26 1.76 -6.66 21.36
CA LEU A 26 2.58 -7.65 20.69
C LEU A 26 1.69 -8.79 20.23
N LEU A 27 1.88 -9.21 18.99
CA LEU A 27 1.07 -10.26 18.37
C LEU A 27 1.93 -11.45 17.98
N ASP A 28 1.35 -12.62 18.15
CA ASP A 28 1.84 -13.88 17.58
C ASP A 28 0.76 -14.34 16.61
N SER A 29 1.08 -14.40 15.32
CA SER A 29 0.08 -14.71 14.30
C SER A 29 0.64 -15.57 13.17
N LEU A 30 -0.23 -16.40 12.63
CA LEU A 30 0.00 -17.13 11.40
C LEU A 30 -0.90 -16.50 10.32
N VAL A 31 -0.28 -16.05 9.22
CA VAL A 31 -0.94 -15.30 8.16
C VAL A 31 -0.88 -16.08 6.86
N GLY A 32 -2.00 -16.16 6.17
CA GLY A 32 -2.08 -16.65 4.80
C GLY A 32 -2.52 -15.56 3.85
N PHE A 33 -2.08 -15.61 2.60
CA PHE A 33 -2.53 -14.70 1.56
C PHE A 33 -3.54 -15.40 0.65
N CYS A 34 -4.59 -14.68 0.29
CA CYS A 34 -5.60 -15.16 -0.64
C CYS A 34 -5.17 -14.93 -2.09
N GLU A 35 -5.71 -15.72 -3.01
CA GLU A 35 -5.45 -15.54 -4.44
C GLU A 35 -6.21 -14.35 -5.04
N PHE A 36 -7.07 -13.68 -4.28
CA PHE A 36 -7.73 -12.47 -4.74
C PHE A 36 -7.16 -11.25 -4.02
N GLY A 37 -7.36 -10.10 -4.61
CA GLY A 37 -6.89 -8.84 -4.04
C GLY A 37 -7.31 -7.65 -4.89
N ASP A 38 -6.88 -6.47 -4.46
CA ASP A 38 -7.02 -5.27 -5.24
C ASP A 38 -6.05 -5.30 -6.42
N ARG A 39 -6.42 -4.66 -7.52
CA ARG A 39 -5.52 -4.53 -8.67
C ARG A 39 -4.96 -3.11 -8.72
N LEU A 40 -3.65 -3.01 -8.85
CA LEU A 40 -2.94 -1.75 -9.00
C LEU A 40 -2.26 -1.67 -10.35
N GLU A 41 -2.43 -0.53 -11.03
CA GLU A 41 -1.75 -0.21 -12.26
C GLU A 41 -1.07 1.14 -12.09
N ILE A 42 0.19 1.24 -12.50
CA ILE A 42 0.99 2.46 -12.43
C ILE A 42 1.56 2.77 -13.81
N SER A 43 1.45 4.03 -14.21
CA SER A 43 2.10 4.55 -15.42
C SER A 43 2.56 5.97 -15.18
N LEU A 44 3.47 6.43 -16.03
CA LEU A 44 3.91 7.83 -15.99
C LEU A 44 2.82 8.74 -16.53
N ASN A 45 2.71 9.93 -15.99
CA ASN A 45 1.85 10.98 -16.50
C ASN A 45 2.70 12.19 -16.91
N ARG A 46 2.11 13.14 -17.63
CA ARG A 46 2.87 14.27 -18.20
C ARG A 46 2.92 15.48 -17.28
N THR A 47 1.82 15.83 -16.65
CA THR A 47 1.67 17.13 -15.99
C THR A 47 1.35 17.06 -14.51
N ARG A 48 0.60 16.05 -14.08
CA ARG A 48 0.13 15.95 -12.70
C ARG A 48 -0.12 14.50 -12.31
N ASP A 49 -0.26 14.28 -11.01
CA ASP A 49 -0.70 13.00 -10.50
C ASP A 49 -2.19 12.82 -10.75
N GLU A 50 -2.55 11.60 -11.09
CA GLU A 50 -3.93 11.20 -11.24
C GLU A 50 -4.10 9.85 -10.54
N ILE A 51 -4.97 9.82 -9.53
CA ILE A 51 -5.28 8.59 -8.79
C ILE A 51 -6.74 8.27 -9.02
N ILE A 52 -6.99 7.14 -9.66
CA ILE A 52 -8.33 6.66 -9.97
C ILE A 52 -8.61 5.44 -9.11
N VAL A 53 -9.70 5.52 -8.35
CA VAL A 53 -10.14 4.40 -7.50
C VAL A 53 -11.48 3.92 -8.00
N GLU A 54 -11.55 2.63 -8.31
CA GLU A 54 -12.76 1.98 -8.81
C GLU A 54 -12.98 0.65 -8.08
N GLY A 55 -13.94 -0.14 -8.56
CA GLY A 55 -14.28 -1.42 -7.95
C GLY A 55 -15.38 -1.31 -6.91
N PRO A 56 -15.86 -2.45 -6.39
CA PRO A 56 -17.02 -2.48 -5.48
C PRO A 56 -16.83 -1.67 -4.19
N PHE A 57 -15.60 -1.51 -3.72
CA PHE A 57 -15.31 -0.80 -2.47
C PHE A 57 -14.54 0.51 -2.69
N GLY A 58 -14.43 0.97 -3.93
CA GLY A 58 -13.66 2.16 -4.27
C GLY A 58 -14.18 3.45 -3.64
N GLU A 59 -15.49 3.61 -3.55
CA GLU A 59 -16.12 4.82 -3.00
C GLU A 59 -15.86 5.03 -1.51
N GLU A 60 -15.53 3.98 -0.78
CA GLU A 60 -15.29 4.03 0.66
C GLU A 60 -13.92 4.63 1.03
N ILE A 61 -13.02 4.77 0.07
CA ILE A 61 -11.65 5.25 0.32
C ILE A 61 -11.61 6.76 0.61
N GLY A 62 -12.40 7.56 -0.12
CA GLY A 62 -12.46 9.01 0.06
C GLY A 62 -11.11 9.71 -0.13
N ASP A 63 -10.97 10.88 0.52
CA ASP A 63 -9.78 11.73 0.39
C ASP A 63 -8.57 11.24 1.18
N THR A 64 -8.76 10.29 2.10
CA THR A 64 -7.68 9.70 2.92
C THR A 64 -7.04 8.49 2.25
N ASN A 65 -6.96 8.51 0.95
CA ASN A 65 -6.45 7.43 0.13
C ASN A 65 -5.02 7.04 0.54
N ILE A 66 -4.83 5.77 0.87
CA ILE A 66 -3.53 5.22 1.26
C ILE A 66 -2.50 5.33 0.12
N ILE A 67 -2.95 5.27 -1.13
CA ILE A 67 -2.07 5.41 -2.30
C ILE A 67 -1.44 6.80 -2.34
N LYS A 68 -2.25 7.83 -2.11
CA LYS A 68 -1.77 9.22 -2.07
C LYS A 68 -0.74 9.40 -0.96
N LYS A 69 -1.01 8.89 0.23
CA LYS A 69 -0.07 8.95 1.37
C LYS A 69 1.23 8.22 1.07
N THR A 70 1.15 7.07 0.43
CA THR A 70 2.32 6.28 0.02
C THR A 70 3.19 7.05 -0.96
N LEU A 71 2.58 7.66 -1.97
CA LEU A 71 3.28 8.44 -2.97
C LEU A 71 3.97 9.67 -2.34
N GLU A 72 3.28 10.37 -1.45
CA GLU A 72 3.85 11.53 -0.74
C GLU A 72 5.08 11.14 0.07
N LYS A 73 5.03 10.04 0.80
CA LYS A 73 6.15 9.56 1.60
C LYS A 73 7.32 9.08 0.74
N PHE A 74 7.03 8.40 -0.35
CA PHE A 74 8.05 7.98 -1.30
C PHE A 74 8.78 9.19 -1.90
N ARG A 75 8.05 10.21 -2.29
CA ARG A 75 8.63 11.45 -2.83
C ARG A 75 9.42 12.24 -1.80
N LYS A 76 8.99 12.24 -0.56
CA LYS A 76 9.72 12.92 0.52
C LYS A 76 11.12 12.34 0.71
N ILE A 77 11.25 11.04 0.57
CA ILE A 77 12.54 10.35 0.73
C ILE A 77 13.38 10.44 -0.55
N THR A 78 12.78 10.20 -1.70
CA THR A 78 13.51 10.11 -2.98
C THR A 78 13.68 11.44 -3.69
N GLN A 79 12.88 12.45 -3.36
CA GLN A 79 12.81 13.73 -4.05
C GLN A 79 12.40 13.62 -5.52
N TRP A 80 11.79 12.50 -5.91
CA TRP A 80 11.37 12.25 -7.29
C TRP A 80 10.04 12.92 -7.57
N GLU A 81 10.04 13.89 -8.48
CA GLU A 81 8.88 14.72 -8.79
C GLU A 81 8.07 14.22 -9.99
N GLN A 82 8.44 13.09 -10.56
CA GLN A 82 7.74 12.54 -11.73
C GLN A 82 6.25 12.34 -11.44
N PRO A 83 5.34 12.90 -12.27
CA PRO A 83 3.91 12.63 -12.13
C PRO A 83 3.54 11.20 -12.52
N PHE A 84 2.56 10.65 -11.83
CA PHE A 84 2.06 9.29 -12.06
C PHE A 84 0.57 9.25 -12.30
N LYS A 85 0.14 8.25 -13.07
CA LYS A 85 -1.24 7.82 -13.15
C LYS A 85 -1.34 6.47 -12.46
N ILE A 86 -2.10 6.40 -11.38
CA ILE A 86 -2.27 5.19 -10.58
C ILE A 86 -3.76 4.83 -10.59
N ARG A 87 -4.05 3.61 -10.99
CA ARG A 87 -5.40 3.06 -10.94
C ARG A 87 -5.45 1.97 -9.89
N LEU A 88 -6.36 2.10 -8.94
CA LEU A 88 -6.64 1.10 -7.92
C LEU A 88 -8.05 0.56 -8.13
N GLU A 89 -8.16 -0.73 -8.39
CA GLU A 89 -9.42 -1.45 -8.43
C GLU A 89 -9.62 -2.15 -7.10
N LYS A 90 -10.55 -1.62 -6.29
CA LYS A 90 -10.74 -2.03 -4.89
C LYS A 90 -11.72 -3.19 -4.79
N GLU A 91 -11.18 -4.39 -4.66
CA GLU A 91 -11.93 -5.64 -4.51
C GLU A 91 -11.99 -6.12 -3.05
N ILE A 92 -11.10 -5.63 -2.19
CA ILE A 92 -11.06 -6.02 -0.78
C ILE A 92 -11.92 -5.05 0.03
N PRO A 93 -12.88 -5.54 0.82
CA PRO A 93 -13.69 -4.69 1.70
C PRO A 93 -12.83 -3.90 2.69
N ILE A 94 -13.17 -2.62 2.88
CA ILE A 94 -12.49 -1.76 3.83
C ILE A 94 -12.94 -2.12 5.25
N GLY A 95 -11.97 -2.19 6.17
CA GLY A 95 -12.26 -2.48 7.58
C GLY A 95 -12.61 -3.93 7.89
N ALA A 96 -12.45 -4.83 6.93
CA ALA A 96 -12.80 -6.24 7.09
C ALA A 96 -11.69 -7.10 7.75
N GLY A 97 -10.58 -6.51 8.15
CA GLY A 97 -9.46 -7.24 8.73
C GLY A 97 -8.63 -8.05 7.72
N LEU A 98 -8.81 -7.80 6.43
CA LEU A 98 -8.13 -8.51 5.34
C LEU A 98 -6.82 -7.85 4.89
N GLY A 99 -6.42 -6.75 5.56
CA GLY A 99 -5.15 -6.09 5.28
C GLY A 99 -5.08 -5.37 3.93
N GLY A 100 -6.22 -5.00 3.35
CA GLY A 100 -6.28 -4.41 2.01
C GLY A 100 -5.49 -3.12 1.86
N GLY A 101 -5.63 -2.18 2.80
CA GLY A 101 -4.92 -0.90 2.76
C GLY A 101 -3.41 -1.07 2.84
N SER A 102 -2.94 -1.92 3.75
CA SER A 102 -1.50 -2.21 3.89
C SER A 102 -0.96 -2.91 2.66
N SER A 103 -1.72 -3.83 2.09
CA SER A 103 -1.35 -4.55 0.86
C SER A 103 -1.29 -3.59 -0.34
N ASP A 104 -2.25 -2.67 -0.45
CA ASP A 104 -2.27 -1.64 -1.49
C ASP A 104 -1.04 -0.75 -1.40
N ALA A 105 -0.69 -0.29 -0.19
CA ALA A 105 0.48 0.54 0.05
C ALA A 105 1.79 -0.18 -0.31
N ALA A 106 1.95 -1.41 0.16
CA ALA A 106 3.14 -2.21 -0.11
C ALA A 106 3.30 -2.47 -1.62
N THR A 107 2.20 -2.80 -2.29
CA THR A 107 2.22 -3.04 -3.74
C THR A 107 2.54 -1.77 -4.52
N THR A 108 2.00 -0.63 -4.09
CA THR A 108 2.32 0.67 -4.70
C THR A 108 3.82 0.97 -4.58
N LEU A 109 4.42 0.80 -3.41
CA LEU A 109 5.86 0.98 -3.22
C LEU A 109 6.68 0.07 -4.12
N LYS A 110 6.29 -1.20 -4.18
CA LYS A 110 6.96 -2.18 -5.02
C LYS A 110 6.93 -1.78 -6.50
N LEU A 111 5.78 -1.34 -6.99
CA LEU A 111 5.64 -0.89 -8.38
C LEU A 111 6.44 0.39 -8.64
N LEU A 112 6.44 1.34 -7.72
CA LEU A 112 7.23 2.57 -7.85
C LEU A 112 8.72 2.28 -8.02
N THR A 113 9.25 1.31 -7.29
CA THR A 113 10.67 0.93 -7.39
C THR A 113 11.02 0.23 -8.69
N LYS A 114 10.05 -0.29 -9.42
CA LYS A 114 10.24 -1.02 -10.67
C LYS A 114 10.09 -0.16 -11.93
N ILE A 115 9.68 1.09 -11.78
CA ILE A 115 9.55 2.01 -12.92
C ILE A 115 10.96 2.32 -13.44
N PRO A 116 11.19 2.31 -14.78
CA PRO A 116 12.47 2.70 -15.34
C PRO A 116 12.91 4.09 -14.86
N ASN A 117 14.17 4.23 -14.51
CA ASN A 117 14.76 5.45 -13.94
C ASN A 117 14.25 5.84 -12.54
N SER A 118 13.59 4.93 -11.85
CA SER A 118 13.20 5.17 -10.48
C SER A 118 14.43 5.41 -9.58
N PRO A 119 14.37 6.38 -8.66
CA PRO A 119 15.45 6.58 -7.70
C PRO A 119 15.69 5.33 -6.86
N SER A 120 16.95 5.12 -6.50
CA SER A 120 17.30 4.05 -5.57
C SER A 120 16.73 4.34 -4.20
N ILE A 121 16.16 3.33 -3.59
CA ILE A 121 15.64 3.41 -2.22
C ILE A 121 16.16 2.20 -1.43
N THR A 122 16.64 2.44 -0.23
CA THR A 122 17.18 1.38 0.61
C THR A 122 16.06 0.58 1.27
N ARG A 123 16.39 -0.61 1.72
CA ARG A 123 15.45 -1.45 2.47
C ARG A 123 14.99 -0.80 3.76
N VAL A 124 15.90 -0.10 4.45
CA VAL A 124 15.57 0.65 5.66
C VAL A 124 14.56 1.77 5.36
N GLU A 125 14.77 2.51 4.29
CA GLU A 125 13.86 3.57 3.87
C GLU A 125 12.47 3.02 3.52
N LEU A 126 12.40 1.87 2.84
CA LEU A 126 11.12 1.20 2.56
C LEU A 126 10.39 0.81 3.85
N PHE A 127 11.11 0.28 4.84
CA PHE A 127 10.54 -0.04 6.14
C PHE A 127 10.05 1.20 6.89
N GLU A 128 10.77 2.31 6.80
CA GLU A 128 10.33 3.57 7.40
C GLU A 128 9.01 4.04 6.81
N ILE A 129 8.88 3.99 5.49
CA ILE A 129 7.62 4.34 4.82
C ILE A 129 6.50 3.42 5.28
N ALA A 130 6.74 2.12 5.24
CA ALA A 130 5.73 1.12 5.60
C ALA A 130 5.26 1.29 7.05
N SER A 131 6.18 1.56 8.00
CA SER A 131 5.85 1.73 9.40
C SER A 131 4.99 2.97 9.68
N LYS A 132 5.06 3.98 8.82
CA LYS A 132 4.25 5.21 8.95
C LYS A 132 2.89 5.08 8.27
N LEU A 133 2.72 4.12 7.38
CA LEU A 133 1.48 3.90 6.63
C LEU A 133 0.58 2.84 7.24
N GLY A 134 1.16 1.86 7.91
CA GLY A 134 0.44 0.77 8.54
C GLY A 134 0.71 0.74 10.04
N ALA A 135 -0.28 0.41 10.80
CA ALA A 135 -0.14 0.18 12.22
C ALA A 135 0.22 -1.28 12.49
#